data_d2addb2077437fc8da97b0bcbfc79e1f
#
_entry.id   d2addb2077437fc8da97b0bcbfc79e1f
#
_cell.length_a   1.000
_cell.length_b   1.000
_cell.length_c   1.000
_cell.angle_alpha   90.00
_cell.angle_beta   90.00
_cell.angle_gamma   90.00
#
_symmetry.space_group_name_H-M   'P 1'
#
loop_
_entity.id
_entity.type
_entity.pdbx_description
1 polymer ?
#
loop_
_entity_poly.entity_id
_entity_poly.type
_entity_poly.pdbx_seq_one_letter_code
_entity_poly.pdbx_strand_id
1 'polypeptide(L)'
;MKLDLQYLDQPNGGERLVILPETQYRILAQAAADAFKAIGRHQSQVPCLPKAISQAISNGENPVRAIRRWRGLSGRCLAKLAGITPSMLSQIECTGKTGSTRTFKAIANALCVPMDLIFPQGRTA
;
A
#
# COMPACT_ATOMS: atom_id res chain seq x y z
N MET A 1 -1.27 -16.41 30.73
CA MET A 1 -2.36 -15.64 31.35
C MET A 1 -3.69 -16.28 31.02
N LYS A 2 -4.41 -16.77 32.02
CA LYS A 2 -5.74 -17.30 31.78
C LYS A 2 -6.72 -16.13 31.69
N LEU A 3 -7.37 -15.98 30.57
CA LEU A 3 -8.44 -15.02 30.36
C LEU A 3 -9.74 -15.63 30.89
N ASP A 4 -10.33 -15.04 31.91
CA ASP A 4 -11.65 -15.40 32.35
C ASP A 4 -12.69 -14.82 31.38
N LEU A 5 -13.00 -15.59 30.37
CA LEU A 5 -13.96 -15.22 29.34
C LEU A 5 -15.34 -15.74 29.74
N GLN A 6 -16.29 -14.84 29.97
CA GLN A 6 -17.70 -15.20 30.09
C GLN A 6 -18.42 -14.84 28.80
N TYR A 7 -19.15 -15.81 28.26
CA TYR A 7 -19.91 -15.62 27.02
C TYR A 7 -21.40 -15.41 27.36
N LEU A 8 -21.98 -14.42 26.73
CA LEU A 8 -23.41 -14.13 26.83
C LEU A 8 -24.04 -14.34 25.46
N ASP A 9 -24.92 -15.34 25.36
CA ASP A 9 -25.67 -15.61 24.15
C ASP A 9 -26.85 -14.64 24.04
N GLN A 10 -26.98 -13.96 22.91
CA GLN A 10 -28.13 -13.10 22.66
C GLN A 10 -29.34 -13.90 22.20
N PRO A 11 -30.55 -13.64 22.78
CA PRO A 11 -31.76 -14.38 22.42
C PRO A 11 -32.24 -14.19 20.97
N ASN A 12 -31.71 -13.22 20.28
CA ASN A 12 -32.10 -12.88 18.88
C ASN A 12 -31.15 -13.41 17.80
N GLY A 13 -30.28 -14.36 18.11
CA GLY A 13 -29.34 -14.93 17.12
C GLY A 13 -28.22 -13.99 16.68
N GLY A 14 -27.97 -12.94 17.46
CA GLY A 14 -26.85 -12.02 17.23
C GLY A 14 -25.49 -12.61 17.67
N GLU A 15 -24.43 -11.85 17.44
CA GLU A 15 -23.08 -12.22 17.82
C GLU A 15 -22.95 -12.46 19.33
N ARG A 16 -22.16 -13.45 19.72
CA ARG A 16 -21.85 -13.71 21.13
C ARG A 16 -21.14 -12.52 21.76
N LEU A 17 -21.67 -12.06 22.89
CA LEU A 17 -21.00 -11.03 23.68
C LEU A 17 -20.01 -11.70 24.64
N VAL A 18 -18.85 -11.10 24.76
CA VAL A 18 -17.80 -11.53 25.67
C VAL A 18 -17.73 -10.55 26.83
N ILE A 19 -17.88 -11.04 28.05
CA ILE A 19 -17.74 -10.24 29.26
C ILE A 19 -16.35 -10.48 29.85
N LEU A 20 -15.59 -9.40 29.96
CA LEU A 20 -14.25 -9.40 30.52
C LEU A 20 -14.16 -8.50 31.73
N PRO A 21 -13.36 -8.84 32.75
CA PRO A 21 -13.00 -7.87 33.77
C PRO A 21 -12.34 -6.64 33.17
N GLU A 22 -12.61 -5.47 33.68
CA GLU A 22 -12.08 -4.19 33.16
C GLU A 22 -10.57 -4.20 33.07
N THR A 23 -9.87 -4.80 34.01
CA THR A 23 -8.40 -4.93 33.99
C THR A 23 -7.91 -5.73 32.79
N GLN A 24 -8.56 -6.82 32.45
CA GLN A 24 -8.22 -7.62 31.26
C GLN A 24 -8.57 -6.90 29.97
N TYR A 25 -9.68 -6.20 29.93
CA TYR A 25 -10.06 -5.36 28.79
C TYR A 25 -9.02 -4.27 28.51
N ARG A 26 -8.53 -3.60 29.57
CA ARG A 26 -7.47 -2.58 29.42
C ARG A 26 -6.18 -3.15 28.84
N ILE A 27 -5.77 -4.34 29.31
CA ILE A 27 -4.57 -5.02 28.77
C ILE A 27 -4.75 -5.36 27.30
N LEU A 28 -5.91 -5.91 26.91
CA LEU A 28 -6.21 -6.25 25.52
C LEU A 28 -6.32 -4.99 24.64
N ALA A 29 -6.96 -3.94 25.11
CA ALA A 29 -7.07 -2.67 24.41
C ALA A 29 -5.70 -2.03 24.20
N GLN A 30 -4.83 -2.08 25.19
CA GLN A 30 -3.46 -1.57 25.10
C GLN A 30 -2.63 -2.41 24.11
N ALA A 31 -2.72 -3.72 24.16
CA ALA A 31 -2.05 -4.62 23.23
C ALA A 31 -2.52 -4.39 21.78
N ALA A 32 -3.84 -4.19 21.58
CA ALA A 32 -4.40 -3.85 20.28
C ALA A 32 -3.91 -2.49 19.78
N ALA A 33 -3.85 -1.48 20.63
CA ALA A 33 -3.33 -0.16 20.28
C ALA A 33 -1.86 -0.21 19.91
N ASP A 34 -1.05 -1.00 20.62
CA ASP A 34 0.37 -1.20 20.30
C ASP A 34 0.55 -1.96 18.99
N ALA A 35 -0.29 -2.96 18.72
CA ALA A 35 -0.31 -3.68 17.46
C ALA A 35 -0.68 -2.74 16.30
N PHE A 36 -1.67 -1.87 16.46
CA PHE A 36 -2.04 -0.85 15.47
C PHE A 36 -0.92 0.14 15.22
N LYS A 37 -0.22 0.59 16.26
CA LYS A 37 0.96 1.46 16.11
C LYS A 37 2.09 0.75 15.35
N ALA A 38 2.33 -0.52 15.63
CA ALA A 38 3.32 -1.32 14.92
C ALA A 38 2.95 -1.52 13.45
N ILE A 39 1.67 -1.78 13.14
CA ILE A 39 1.15 -1.88 11.77
C ILE A 39 1.26 -0.52 11.07
N GLY A 40 0.91 0.57 11.75
CA GLY A 40 1.06 1.93 11.21
C GLY A 40 2.50 2.29 10.88
N ARG A 41 3.46 1.85 11.68
CA ARG A 41 4.89 1.99 11.39
C ARG A 41 5.32 1.15 10.19
N HIS A 42 4.75 -0.04 10.01
CA HIS A 42 5.00 -0.86 8.83
C HIS A 42 4.36 -0.29 7.56
N GLN A 43 3.23 0.40 7.68
CA GLN A 43 2.62 1.10 6.53
C GLN A 43 3.37 2.38 6.14
N SER A 44 4.11 2.97 7.06
CA SER A 44 5.03 4.07 6.77
C SER A 44 6.35 3.61 6.17
N GLN A 45 6.63 2.32 6.18
CA GLN A 45 7.70 1.76 5.38
C GLN A 45 7.23 1.69 3.93
N VAL A 46 7.35 2.82 3.27
CA VAL A 46 7.58 2.84 1.83
C VAL A 46 8.51 1.65 1.55
N PRO A 47 8.10 0.67 0.72
CA PRO A 47 8.98 -0.42 0.40
C PRO A 47 10.32 0.19 0.03
N CYS A 48 11.35 -0.14 0.81
CA CYS A 48 12.67 0.47 0.67
C CYS A 48 13.15 0.13 -0.74
N LEU A 49 12.99 1.09 -1.65
CA LEU A 49 13.53 0.94 -2.98
C LEU A 49 15.04 0.76 -2.87
N PRO A 50 15.62 -0.21 -3.57
CA PRO A 50 17.08 -0.32 -3.64
C PRO A 50 17.70 1.02 -4.02
N LYS A 51 18.84 1.34 -3.43
CA LYS A 51 19.55 2.59 -3.73
C LYS A 51 19.73 2.84 -5.22
N ALA A 52 20.00 1.78 -5.99
CA ALA A 52 20.14 1.86 -7.44
C ALA A 52 18.89 2.40 -8.12
N ILE A 53 17.71 1.98 -7.68
CA ILE A 53 16.44 2.44 -8.24
C ILE A 53 16.14 3.87 -7.82
N SER A 54 16.36 4.20 -6.55
CA SER A 54 16.19 5.57 -6.05
C SER A 54 17.13 6.54 -6.76
N GLN A 55 18.36 6.16 -7.01
CA GLN A 55 19.33 6.97 -7.76
C GLN A 55 18.93 7.13 -9.23
N ALA A 56 18.46 6.08 -9.87
CA ALA A 56 17.98 6.16 -11.25
C ALA A 56 16.82 7.16 -11.39
N ILE A 57 15.87 7.14 -10.46
CA ILE A 57 14.76 8.10 -10.42
C ILE A 57 15.27 9.52 -10.17
N SER A 58 16.21 9.69 -9.25
CA SER A 58 16.84 10.99 -8.98
C SER A 58 17.61 11.53 -10.18
N ASN A 59 18.18 10.67 -11.01
CA ASN A 59 18.90 11.02 -12.21
C ASN A 59 17.98 11.36 -13.40
N GLY A 60 16.67 11.28 -13.21
CA GLY A 60 15.69 11.65 -14.24
C GLY A 60 15.03 10.47 -14.95
N GLU A 61 15.30 9.23 -14.53
CA GLU A 61 14.56 8.08 -15.06
C GLU A 61 13.11 8.10 -14.60
N ASN A 62 12.20 7.66 -15.47
CA ASN A 62 10.79 7.61 -15.13
C ASN A 62 10.56 6.61 -13.97
N PRO A 63 9.90 7.01 -12.88
CA PRO A 63 9.68 6.13 -11.73
C PRO A 63 8.92 4.85 -12.08
N VAL A 64 7.90 4.96 -12.92
CA VAL A 64 7.10 3.80 -13.36
C VAL A 64 7.97 2.77 -14.05
N ARG A 65 8.80 3.22 -14.98
CA ARG A 65 9.71 2.35 -15.73
C ARG A 65 10.76 1.70 -14.83
N ALA A 66 11.39 2.47 -13.95
CA ALA A 66 12.41 2.00 -13.03
C ALA A 66 11.84 0.93 -12.08
N ILE A 67 10.71 1.18 -11.46
CA ILE A 67 10.06 0.25 -10.54
C ILE A 67 9.54 -0.98 -11.29
N ARG A 68 8.98 -0.82 -12.48
CA ARG A 68 8.53 -1.93 -13.32
C ARG A 68 9.68 -2.91 -13.62
N ARG A 69 10.82 -2.38 -14.03
CA ARG A 69 12.01 -3.20 -14.29
C ARG A 69 12.51 -3.91 -13.05
N TRP A 70 12.51 -3.23 -11.93
CA TRP A 70 12.90 -3.82 -10.65
C TRP A 70 11.97 -4.96 -10.24
N ARG A 71 10.66 -4.83 -10.51
CA ARG A 71 9.68 -5.90 -10.27
C ARG A 71 9.75 -7.03 -11.31
N GLY A 72 10.53 -6.89 -12.35
CA GLY A 72 10.65 -7.87 -13.41
C GLY A 72 9.42 -7.97 -14.32
N LEU A 73 8.60 -6.93 -14.37
CA LEU A 73 7.40 -6.89 -15.19
C LEU A 73 7.69 -6.30 -16.58
N SER A 74 7.12 -6.93 -17.62
CA SER A 74 7.10 -6.34 -18.95
C SER A 74 6.07 -5.21 -19.04
N GLY A 75 6.24 -4.31 -20.01
CA GLY A 75 5.27 -3.24 -20.23
C GLY A 75 3.85 -3.76 -20.50
N ARG A 76 3.73 -4.85 -21.26
CA ARG A 76 2.45 -5.50 -21.52
C ARG A 76 1.81 -6.08 -20.27
N CYS A 77 2.60 -6.74 -19.41
CA CYS A 77 2.12 -7.27 -18.13
C CYS A 77 1.60 -6.17 -17.22
N LEU A 78 2.36 -5.10 -17.06
CA LEU A 78 1.93 -3.99 -16.22
C LEU A 78 0.68 -3.32 -16.76
N ALA A 79 0.60 -3.08 -18.06
CA ALA A 79 -0.58 -2.51 -18.70
C ALA A 79 -1.83 -3.37 -18.46
N LYS A 80 -1.69 -4.69 -18.57
CA LYS A 80 -2.78 -5.63 -18.31
C LYS A 80 -3.22 -5.61 -16.84
N LEU A 81 -2.27 -5.58 -15.89
CA LEU A 81 -2.56 -5.53 -14.46
C LEU A 81 -3.21 -4.19 -14.06
N ALA A 82 -2.79 -3.10 -14.67
CA ALA A 82 -3.36 -1.77 -14.43
C ALA A 82 -4.66 -1.50 -15.19
N GLY A 83 -5.05 -2.36 -16.12
CA GLY A 83 -6.23 -2.18 -16.94
C GLY A 83 -6.12 -1.05 -17.97
N ILE A 84 -4.91 -0.75 -18.44
CA ILE A 84 -4.62 0.26 -19.44
C ILE A 84 -4.02 -0.38 -20.70
N THR A 85 -3.98 0.38 -21.79
CA THR A 85 -3.33 -0.09 -23.02
C THR A 85 -1.81 -0.01 -22.92
N PRO A 86 -1.06 -0.93 -23.56
CA PRO A 86 0.41 -0.84 -23.60
C PRO A 86 0.92 0.48 -24.20
N SER A 87 0.20 1.04 -25.17
CA SER A 87 0.50 2.34 -25.76
C SER A 87 0.41 3.47 -24.74
N MET A 88 -0.64 3.47 -23.93
CA MET A 88 -0.82 4.45 -22.84
C MET A 88 0.28 4.34 -21.80
N LEU A 89 0.65 3.12 -21.41
CA LEU A 89 1.76 2.90 -20.48
C LEU A 89 3.08 3.41 -21.06
N SER A 90 3.34 3.15 -22.32
CA SER A 90 4.55 3.64 -23.02
C SER A 90 4.61 5.17 -23.01
N GLN A 91 3.50 5.85 -23.26
CA GLN A 91 3.41 7.30 -23.16
C GLN A 91 3.71 7.82 -21.76
N ILE A 92 3.16 7.16 -20.73
CA ILE A 92 3.42 7.52 -19.33
C ILE A 92 4.90 7.36 -19.00
N GLU A 93 5.53 6.27 -19.44
CA GLU A 93 6.94 6.02 -19.21
C GLU A 93 7.87 6.99 -19.97
N CYS A 94 7.47 7.44 -21.14
CA CYS A 94 8.27 8.36 -21.95
C CYS A 94 8.10 9.82 -21.56
N THR A 95 6.86 10.27 -21.35
CA THR A 95 6.56 11.69 -21.13
C THR A 95 6.30 12.06 -19.68
N GLY A 96 5.98 11.08 -18.84
CA GLY A 96 5.69 11.27 -17.43
C GLY A 96 4.41 12.06 -17.11
N LYS A 97 3.73 12.62 -18.12
CA LYS A 97 2.63 13.56 -17.93
C LYS A 97 1.25 13.06 -18.40
N THR A 98 1.19 11.97 -19.10
CA THR A 98 -0.04 11.45 -19.70
C THR A 98 -0.66 10.38 -18.82
N GLY A 99 -1.52 10.80 -17.95
CA GLY A 99 -2.32 9.88 -17.14
C GLY A 99 -3.14 10.62 -16.11
N SER A 100 -4.37 10.19 -15.93
CA SER A 100 -5.20 10.66 -14.82
C SER A 100 -4.70 10.09 -13.50
N THR A 101 -5.05 10.72 -12.40
CA THR A 101 -4.78 10.21 -11.04
C THR A 101 -5.27 8.78 -10.87
N ARG A 102 -6.40 8.43 -11.46
CA ARG A 102 -6.95 7.07 -11.47
C ARG A 102 -5.99 6.08 -12.15
N THR A 103 -5.40 6.46 -13.28
CA THR A 103 -4.42 5.64 -14.01
C THR A 103 -3.16 5.39 -13.18
N PHE A 104 -2.61 6.43 -12.58
CA PHE A 104 -1.45 6.32 -11.70
C PHE A 104 -1.75 5.47 -10.47
N LYS A 105 -2.95 5.58 -9.90
CA LYS A 105 -3.38 4.73 -8.79
C LYS A 105 -3.44 3.26 -9.19
N ALA A 106 -3.97 2.96 -10.37
CA ALA A 106 -4.02 1.59 -10.89
C ALA A 106 -2.61 1.02 -11.11
N ILE A 107 -1.69 1.82 -11.65
CA ILE A 107 -0.29 1.43 -11.83
C ILE A 107 0.40 1.21 -10.48
N ALA A 108 0.20 2.09 -9.51
CA ALA A 108 0.75 1.95 -8.17
C ALA A 108 0.29 0.66 -7.48
N ASN A 109 -0.99 0.33 -7.59
CA ASN A 109 -1.55 -0.91 -7.07
C ASN A 109 -0.95 -2.14 -7.76
N ALA A 110 -0.79 -2.10 -9.09
CA ALA A 110 -0.18 -3.18 -9.86
C ALA A 110 1.29 -3.40 -9.49
N LEU A 111 2.02 -2.34 -9.19
CA LEU A 111 3.42 -2.39 -8.75
C LEU A 111 3.58 -2.64 -7.25
N CYS A 112 2.49 -2.61 -6.48
CA CYS A 112 2.50 -2.70 -5.01
C CYS A 112 3.38 -1.63 -4.35
N VAL A 113 3.30 -0.41 -4.83
CA VAL A 113 4.03 0.75 -4.31
C VAL A 113 3.07 1.89 -4.01
N PRO A 114 3.42 2.81 -3.09
CA PRO A 114 2.64 4.01 -2.88
C PRO A 114 2.60 4.88 -4.14
N MET A 115 1.47 5.52 -4.38
CA MET A 115 1.27 6.41 -5.52
C MET A 115 2.27 7.58 -5.53
N ASP A 116 2.68 8.04 -4.36
CA ASP A 116 3.65 9.15 -4.21
C ASP A 116 5.00 8.87 -4.87
N LEU A 117 5.39 7.60 -4.99
CA LEU A 117 6.65 7.21 -5.63
C LEU A 117 6.62 7.33 -7.14
N ILE A 118 5.46 7.15 -7.74
CA ILE A 118 5.30 7.13 -9.21
C ILE A 118 4.61 8.37 -9.75
N PHE A 119 3.88 9.10 -8.90
CA PHE A 119 3.25 10.34 -9.30
C PHE A 119 4.32 11.38 -9.63
N PRO A 120 4.27 12.02 -10.81
CA PRO A 120 5.23 13.06 -11.13
C PRO A 120 5.08 14.17 -10.11
N GLN A 121 6.04 14.25 -9.21
CA GLN A 121 6.21 15.41 -8.34
C GLN A 121 6.41 16.59 -9.27
N GLY A 122 5.41 17.45 -9.35
CA GLY A 122 5.54 18.65 -10.13
C GLY A 122 6.87 19.32 -9.75
N ARG A 123 7.82 19.32 -10.65
CA ARG A 123 8.95 20.21 -10.52
C ARG A 123 8.35 21.60 -10.47
N THR A 124 8.17 22.10 -9.29
CA THR A 124 8.12 23.55 -9.09
C THR A 124 9.45 24.06 -9.60
N ALA A 125 9.40 24.47 -10.83
CA ALA A 125 10.52 25.21 -11.38
C ALA A 125 10.71 26.49 -10.58
#